data_479e1b88e2cd95abd7ed459d8c25f352
#
_entry.id   479e1b88e2cd95abd7ed459d8c25f352
#
_cell.length_a   1.000
_cell.length_b   1.000
_cell.length_c   1.000
_cell.angle_alpha   90.00
_cell.angle_beta   90.00
_cell.angle_gamma   90.00
#
_symmetry.space_group_name_H-M   'P 1'
#
loop_
_entity.id
_entity.type
_entity.pdbx_description
1 polymer ?
#
loop_
_entity_poly.entity_id
_entity_poly.type
_entity_poly.pdbx_seq_one_letter_code
_entity_poly.pdbx_strand_id
1 'polypeptide(L)'
;MTIQGKSVYSGVAIGRLAIYRKSENQVKREKIADTAKEVKRFEDAKDTAKQQLAGLYDKALKEVGEVNAAIFEVHQMMLNDLDYIESITNMIEGQQVNAEYAVATTGDTFSEMFAAMDDDYMRERAADVRDVSNRVVSILQGNGGNGLNADEPVILLADDLAPSETVQLDKSKVLSFVTRHGSTNSHTAILARTMNIPALIGVDFPEDVDGKMGIVDGYEGR
;
A
#
# COMPACT_ATOMS: atom_id res chain seq x y z
N MET A 1 29.08 -5.77 -1.50
CA MET A 1 28.07 -6.47 -2.32
C MET A 1 27.47 -5.46 -3.27
N THR A 2 27.33 -5.77 -4.54
CA THR A 2 26.65 -4.91 -5.53
C THR A 2 25.48 -5.70 -6.10
N ILE A 3 24.29 -5.07 -6.13
CA ILE A 3 23.07 -5.69 -6.65
C ILE A 3 22.55 -4.82 -7.78
N GLN A 4 22.14 -5.44 -8.87
CA GLN A 4 21.64 -4.76 -10.06
C GLN A 4 20.13 -4.65 -10.01
N GLY A 5 19.61 -3.49 -10.43
CA GLY A 5 18.20 -3.22 -10.61
C GLY A 5 17.97 -2.37 -11.86
N LYS A 6 16.72 -1.96 -12.06
CA LYS A 6 16.34 -1.05 -13.15
C LYS A 6 16.15 0.36 -12.59
N SER A 7 16.89 1.32 -13.13
CA SER A 7 16.74 2.73 -12.74
C SER A 7 15.37 3.28 -13.15
N VAL A 8 14.74 4.00 -12.23
CA VAL A 8 13.49 4.73 -12.42
C VAL A 8 13.75 6.24 -12.45
N TYR A 9 14.69 6.68 -11.61
CA TYR A 9 15.16 8.06 -11.57
C TYR A 9 16.64 8.09 -11.22
N SER A 10 17.40 8.85 -11.99
CA SER A 10 18.87 8.95 -11.88
C SER A 10 19.28 9.78 -10.67
N GLY A 11 20.45 9.51 -10.15
CA GLY A 11 21.05 10.21 -9.02
C GLY A 11 21.84 9.23 -8.14
N VAL A 12 22.50 9.76 -7.15
CA VAL A 12 23.24 8.95 -6.16
C VAL A 12 22.73 9.30 -4.75
N ALA A 13 22.39 8.28 -3.98
CA ALA A 13 22.07 8.40 -2.58
C ALA A 13 23.00 7.54 -1.73
N ILE A 14 23.43 8.08 -0.60
CA ILE A 14 24.26 7.38 0.38
C ILE A 14 23.56 7.53 1.73
N GLY A 15 23.27 6.42 2.36
CA GLY A 15 22.55 6.44 3.64
C GLY A 15 22.38 5.07 4.26
N ARG A 16 21.71 5.07 5.40
CA ARG A 16 21.31 3.83 6.08
C ARG A 16 20.19 3.17 5.31
N LEU A 17 20.27 1.87 5.11
CA LEU A 17 19.23 1.05 4.50
C LEU A 17 18.17 0.76 5.54
N ALA A 18 16.89 0.97 5.20
CA ALA A 18 15.76 0.65 6.06
C ALA A 18 14.74 -0.19 5.28
N ILE A 19 14.54 -1.42 5.71
CA ILE A 19 13.55 -2.30 5.09
C ILE A 19 12.17 -1.95 5.63
N TYR A 20 11.32 -1.46 4.73
CA TYR A 20 9.91 -1.25 5.01
C TYR A 20 9.18 -2.59 4.96
N ARG A 21 8.77 -3.06 6.12
CA ARG A 21 7.93 -4.26 6.21
C ARG A 21 6.49 -3.83 6.36
N LYS A 22 5.66 -4.24 5.41
CA LYS A 22 4.21 -4.13 5.59
C LYS A 22 3.85 -4.83 6.89
N SER A 23 3.10 -4.15 7.75
CA SER A 23 2.45 -4.83 8.85
C SER A 23 1.53 -5.89 8.23
N GLU A 24 1.95 -7.16 8.27
CA GLU A 24 1.04 -8.24 7.94
C GLU A 24 -0.06 -8.20 8.99
N ASN A 25 -1.22 -7.72 8.59
CA ASN A 25 -2.42 -7.82 9.38
C ASN A 25 -2.76 -9.31 9.49
N GLN A 26 -2.19 -9.99 10.48
CA GLN A 26 -2.58 -11.38 10.74
C GLN A 26 -4.05 -11.39 11.12
N VAL A 27 -4.88 -11.72 10.15
CA VAL A 27 -6.31 -11.83 10.32
C VAL A 27 -6.65 -13.24 10.73
N LYS A 28 -7.21 -13.38 11.94
CA LYS A 28 -7.72 -14.67 12.42
C LYS A 28 -9.22 -14.74 12.18
N ARG A 29 -9.68 -15.92 11.79
CA ARG A 29 -11.12 -16.19 11.70
C ARG A 29 -11.65 -16.40 13.11
N GLU A 30 -12.53 -15.54 13.55
CA GLU A 30 -13.17 -15.61 14.85
C GLU A 30 -14.69 -15.77 14.69
N LYS A 31 -15.31 -16.58 15.54
CA LYS A 31 -16.76 -16.72 15.55
C LYS A 31 -17.39 -15.61 16.40
N ILE A 32 -18.38 -14.93 15.82
CA ILE A 32 -19.09 -13.85 16.50
C ILE A 32 -20.54 -14.26 16.79
N ALA A 33 -21.12 -13.70 17.85
CA ALA A 33 -22.50 -13.98 18.25
C ALA A 33 -23.49 -12.92 17.73
N ASP A 34 -23.08 -11.65 17.65
CA ASP A 34 -23.90 -10.51 17.24
C ASP A 34 -23.44 -9.99 15.88
N THR A 35 -24.02 -10.56 14.83
CA THR A 35 -23.69 -10.22 13.44
C THR A 35 -24.08 -8.78 13.10
N ALA A 36 -25.20 -8.28 13.63
CA ALA A 36 -25.66 -6.91 13.36
C ALA A 36 -24.69 -5.86 13.91
N LYS A 37 -24.14 -6.10 15.10
CA LYS A 37 -23.11 -5.25 15.70
C LYS A 37 -21.81 -5.32 14.89
N GLU A 38 -21.48 -6.49 14.38
CA GLU A 38 -20.25 -6.68 13.59
C GLU A 38 -20.35 -6.03 12.20
N VAL A 39 -21.49 -6.12 11.53
CA VAL A 39 -21.76 -5.38 10.29
C VAL A 39 -21.64 -3.87 10.53
N LYS A 40 -22.22 -3.37 11.63
CA LYS A 40 -22.07 -1.96 11.96
C LYS A 40 -20.60 -1.57 12.19
N ARG A 41 -19.82 -2.41 12.85
CA ARG A 41 -18.38 -2.19 13.06
C ARG A 41 -17.62 -2.12 11.74
N PHE A 42 -17.97 -2.96 10.76
CA PHE A 42 -17.45 -2.88 9.39
C PHE A 42 -17.83 -1.56 8.72
N GLU A 43 -19.11 -1.15 8.79
CA GLU A 43 -19.58 0.10 8.19
C GLU A 43 -18.84 1.32 8.77
N ASP A 44 -18.69 1.39 10.09
CA ASP A 44 -17.97 2.46 10.78
C ASP A 44 -16.48 2.50 10.34
N ALA A 45 -15.84 1.33 10.17
CA ALA A 45 -14.46 1.23 9.68
C ALA A 45 -14.32 1.63 8.20
N LYS A 46 -15.28 1.23 7.36
CA LYS A 46 -15.37 1.64 5.95
C LYS A 46 -15.48 3.16 5.81
N ASP A 47 -16.36 3.79 6.59
CA ASP A 47 -16.54 5.24 6.55
C ASP A 47 -15.29 5.98 7.07
N THR A 48 -14.62 5.44 8.07
CA THR A 48 -13.32 5.94 8.53
C THR A 48 -12.25 5.83 7.44
N ALA A 49 -12.20 4.69 6.73
CA ALA A 49 -11.28 4.49 5.61
C ALA A 49 -11.51 5.52 4.49
N LYS A 50 -12.77 5.80 4.14
CA LYS A 50 -13.13 6.82 3.14
C LYS A 50 -12.66 8.22 3.56
N GLN A 51 -12.83 8.60 4.83
CA GLN A 51 -12.33 9.88 5.34
C GLN A 51 -10.81 9.97 5.26
N GLN A 52 -10.10 8.90 5.59
CA GLN A 52 -8.65 8.84 5.46
C GLN A 52 -8.20 8.97 4.00
N LEU A 53 -8.88 8.28 3.06
CA LEU A 53 -8.59 8.35 1.62
C LEU A 53 -8.84 9.74 1.06
N ALA A 54 -9.89 10.44 1.51
CA ALA A 54 -10.13 11.83 1.15
C ALA A 54 -8.98 12.74 1.62
N GLY A 55 -8.49 12.55 2.84
CA GLY A 55 -7.30 13.27 3.33
C GLY A 55 -6.02 12.97 2.54
N LEU A 56 -5.84 11.71 2.10
CA LEU A 56 -4.73 11.32 1.22
C LEU A 56 -4.86 11.93 -0.17
N TYR A 57 -6.07 12.03 -0.72
CA TYR A 57 -6.33 12.76 -1.96
C TYR A 57 -5.87 14.21 -1.87
N ASP A 58 -6.30 14.93 -0.83
CA ASP A 58 -5.93 16.33 -0.63
C ASP A 58 -4.42 16.54 -0.48
N LYS A 59 -3.73 15.59 0.17
CA LYS A 59 -2.28 15.60 0.30
C LYS A 59 -1.61 15.32 -1.05
N ALA A 60 -2.02 14.26 -1.74
CA ALA A 60 -1.48 13.87 -3.04
C ALA A 60 -1.69 14.96 -4.10
N LEU A 61 -2.86 15.62 -4.11
CA LEU A 61 -3.16 16.71 -5.02
C LEU A 61 -2.11 17.81 -4.96
N LYS A 62 -1.65 18.15 -3.76
CA LYS A 62 -0.63 19.20 -3.53
C LYS A 62 0.78 18.72 -3.86
N GLU A 63 1.06 17.43 -3.68
CA GLU A 63 2.41 16.88 -3.73
C GLU A 63 2.78 16.30 -5.10
N VAL A 64 1.84 15.60 -5.75
CA VAL A 64 2.08 14.85 -7.00
C VAL A 64 1.10 15.18 -8.12
N GLY A 65 0.15 16.09 -7.86
CA GLY A 65 -0.82 16.60 -8.83
C GLY A 65 -2.07 15.72 -9.00
N GLU A 66 -3.06 16.27 -9.71
CA GLU A 66 -4.42 15.74 -9.82
C GLU A 66 -4.46 14.32 -10.42
N VAL A 67 -3.69 14.09 -11.49
CA VAL A 67 -3.68 12.76 -12.18
C VAL A 67 -3.27 11.64 -11.23
N ASN A 68 -2.28 11.89 -10.38
CA ASN A 68 -1.79 10.89 -9.43
C ASN A 68 -2.64 10.82 -8.16
N ALA A 69 -3.30 11.91 -7.77
CA ALA A 69 -4.22 11.94 -6.66
C ALA A 69 -5.52 11.17 -6.95
N ALA A 70 -5.95 11.11 -8.21
CA ALA A 70 -7.20 10.46 -8.64
C ALA A 70 -7.31 8.99 -8.20
N ILE A 71 -6.19 8.30 -7.92
CA ILE A 71 -6.22 6.93 -7.39
C ILE A 71 -6.99 6.83 -6.06
N PHE A 72 -6.93 7.86 -5.22
CA PHE A 72 -7.64 7.85 -3.94
C PHE A 72 -9.16 8.07 -4.11
N GLU A 73 -9.61 8.69 -5.20
CA GLU A 73 -11.02 8.71 -5.56
C GLU A 73 -11.49 7.33 -6.00
N VAL A 74 -10.69 6.64 -6.82
CA VAL A 74 -10.98 5.26 -7.23
C VAL A 74 -11.07 4.34 -6.00
N HIS A 75 -10.15 4.47 -5.04
CA HIS A 75 -10.19 3.70 -3.78
C HIS A 75 -11.48 3.99 -2.98
N GLN A 76 -11.93 5.24 -2.91
CA GLN A 76 -13.21 5.58 -2.27
C GLN A 76 -14.41 4.99 -3.03
N MET A 77 -14.36 4.94 -4.36
CA MET A 77 -15.39 4.29 -5.18
C MET A 77 -15.45 2.79 -4.91
N MET A 78 -14.31 2.11 -4.78
CA MET A 78 -14.26 0.68 -4.41
C MET A 78 -14.91 0.40 -3.05
N LEU A 79 -14.74 1.27 -2.07
CA LEU A 79 -15.40 1.17 -0.76
C LEU A 79 -16.92 1.43 -0.81
N ASN A 80 -17.43 1.99 -1.90
CA ASN A 80 -18.87 2.20 -2.13
C ASN A 80 -19.45 1.14 -3.09
N ASP A 81 -18.65 0.22 -3.59
CA ASP A 81 -19.10 -0.83 -4.48
C ASP A 81 -20.06 -1.78 -3.75
N LEU A 82 -21.25 -1.98 -4.34
CA LEU A 82 -22.30 -2.77 -3.71
C LEU A 82 -21.93 -4.24 -3.61
N ASP A 83 -21.30 -4.81 -4.63
CA ASP A 83 -20.94 -6.23 -4.65
C ASP A 83 -19.84 -6.52 -3.59
N TYR A 84 -18.91 -5.57 -3.42
CA TYR A 84 -17.89 -5.66 -2.38
C TYR A 84 -18.51 -5.60 -0.97
N ILE A 85 -19.39 -4.63 -0.72
CA ILE A 85 -20.06 -4.45 0.57
C ILE A 85 -20.97 -5.64 0.89
N GLU A 86 -21.79 -6.09 -0.08
CA GLU A 86 -22.69 -7.23 0.11
C GLU A 86 -21.93 -8.54 0.35
N SER A 87 -20.80 -8.74 -0.32
CA SER A 87 -19.95 -9.92 -0.09
C SER A 87 -19.43 -9.98 1.34
N ILE A 88 -19.00 -8.84 1.90
CA ILE A 88 -18.51 -8.75 3.29
C ILE A 88 -19.66 -8.96 4.28
N THR A 89 -20.78 -8.26 4.09
CA THR A 89 -21.95 -8.36 4.97
C THR A 89 -22.53 -9.77 4.98
N ASN A 90 -22.70 -10.39 3.81
CA ASN A 90 -23.19 -11.76 3.69
C ASN A 90 -22.25 -12.77 4.36
N MET A 91 -20.94 -12.54 4.30
CA MET A 91 -19.98 -13.41 4.99
C MET A 91 -20.07 -13.25 6.51
N ILE A 92 -20.20 -12.02 7.03
CA ILE A 92 -20.37 -11.76 8.46
C ILE A 92 -21.67 -12.43 8.96
N GLU A 93 -22.79 -12.21 8.27
CA GLU A 93 -24.09 -12.70 8.69
C GLU A 93 -24.23 -14.22 8.49
N GLY A 94 -23.87 -14.73 7.32
CA GLY A 94 -24.05 -16.12 6.95
C GLY A 94 -23.07 -17.09 7.61
N GLN A 95 -21.83 -16.67 7.82
CA GLN A 95 -20.78 -17.49 8.42
C GLN A 95 -20.50 -17.16 9.90
N GLN A 96 -21.11 -16.09 10.43
CA GLN A 96 -20.89 -15.61 11.80
C GLN A 96 -19.41 -15.38 12.12
N VAL A 97 -18.69 -14.68 11.21
CA VAL A 97 -17.26 -14.37 11.35
C VAL A 97 -17.03 -12.88 11.61
N ASN A 98 -15.88 -12.58 12.19
CA ASN A 98 -15.46 -11.19 12.46
C ASN A 98 -15.23 -10.39 11.17
N ALA A 99 -15.40 -9.09 11.25
CA ALA A 99 -15.31 -8.17 10.13
C ALA A 99 -13.93 -8.18 9.47
N GLU A 100 -12.83 -8.30 10.26
CA GLU A 100 -11.47 -8.38 9.72
C GLU A 100 -11.32 -9.56 8.76
N TYR A 101 -11.83 -10.73 9.16
CA TYR A 101 -11.76 -11.92 8.32
C TYR A 101 -12.62 -11.78 7.05
N ALA A 102 -13.83 -11.25 7.18
CA ALA A 102 -14.73 -11.03 6.05
C ALA A 102 -14.13 -10.05 5.04
N VAL A 103 -13.56 -8.92 5.50
CA VAL A 103 -12.90 -7.92 4.65
C VAL A 103 -11.66 -8.48 3.97
N ALA A 104 -10.78 -9.16 4.71
CA ALA A 104 -9.55 -9.73 4.15
C ALA A 104 -9.87 -10.78 3.07
N THR A 105 -10.76 -11.72 3.37
CA THR A 105 -11.15 -12.79 2.44
C THR A 105 -11.85 -12.24 1.19
N THR A 106 -12.74 -11.26 1.34
CA THR A 106 -13.39 -10.60 0.19
C THR A 106 -12.37 -9.82 -0.64
N GLY A 107 -11.47 -9.09 0.02
CA GLY A 107 -10.39 -8.36 -0.65
C GLY A 107 -9.49 -9.28 -1.48
N ASP A 108 -9.09 -10.41 -0.94
CA ASP A 108 -8.31 -11.41 -1.67
C ASP A 108 -9.09 -11.95 -2.87
N THR A 109 -10.36 -12.32 -2.69
CA THR A 109 -11.23 -12.85 -3.75
C THR A 109 -11.38 -11.84 -4.90
N PHE A 110 -11.70 -10.60 -4.60
CA PHE A 110 -11.84 -9.54 -5.61
C PHE A 110 -10.51 -9.23 -6.30
N SER A 111 -9.41 -9.17 -5.53
CA SER A 111 -8.09 -8.98 -6.10
C SER A 111 -7.71 -10.11 -7.08
N GLU A 112 -7.97 -11.37 -6.75
CA GLU A 112 -7.75 -12.50 -7.64
C GLU A 112 -8.62 -12.43 -8.89
N MET A 113 -9.89 -12.02 -8.76
CA MET A 113 -10.78 -11.82 -9.91
C MET A 113 -10.23 -10.75 -10.86
N PHE A 114 -9.80 -9.59 -10.35
CA PHE A 114 -9.19 -8.55 -11.17
C PHE A 114 -7.87 -9.02 -11.81
N ALA A 115 -7.02 -9.72 -11.06
CA ALA A 115 -5.76 -10.24 -11.57
C ALA A 115 -5.93 -11.29 -12.69
N ALA A 116 -7.07 -11.98 -12.74
CA ALA A 116 -7.40 -12.98 -13.75
C ALA A 116 -8.03 -12.37 -15.03
N MET A 117 -8.31 -11.07 -15.06
CA MET A 117 -8.90 -10.42 -16.24
C MET A 117 -7.88 -10.27 -17.37
N ASP A 118 -8.35 -10.34 -18.62
CA ASP A 118 -7.49 -10.17 -19.82
C ASP A 118 -7.09 -8.70 -20.05
N ASP A 119 -7.76 -7.75 -19.42
CA ASP A 119 -7.51 -6.32 -19.53
C ASP A 119 -6.40 -5.88 -18.58
N ASP A 120 -5.31 -5.28 -19.10
CA ASP A 120 -4.15 -4.84 -18.33
C ASP A 120 -4.51 -3.79 -17.27
N TYR A 121 -5.42 -2.86 -17.59
CA TYR A 121 -5.88 -1.84 -16.69
C TYR A 121 -6.61 -2.45 -15.48
N MET A 122 -7.48 -3.44 -15.74
CA MET A 122 -8.18 -4.15 -14.69
C MET A 122 -7.23 -5.00 -13.82
N ARG A 123 -6.24 -5.64 -14.41
CA ARG A 123 -5.22 -6.39 -13.65
C ARG A 123 -4.44 -5.52 -12.67
N GLU A 124 -4.12 -4.28 -13.08
CA GLU A 124 -3.45 -3.33 -12.18
C GLU A 124 -4.31 -2.97 -10.96
N ARG A 125 -5.64 -3.01 -11.07
CA ARG A 125 -6.58 -2.76 -9.98
C ARG A 125 -6.59 -3.82 -8.88
N ALA A 126 -6.05 -4.99 -9.13
CA ALA A 126 -5.92 -6.05 -8.12
C ALA A 126 -5.13 -5.57 -6.89
N ALA A 127 -4.06 -4.81 -7.11
CA ALA A 127 -3.27 -4.23 -6.02
C ALA A 127 -4.05 -3.15 -5.24
N ASP A 128 -4.86 -2.35 -5.94
CA ASP A 128 -5.69 -1.30 -5.32
C ASP A 128 -6.74 -1.90 -4.39
N VAL A 129 -7.40 -2.99 -4.80
CA VAL A 129 -8.36 -3.72 -3.95
C VAL A 129 -7.71 -4.21 -2.65
N ARG A 130 -6.48 -4.72 -2.75
CA ARG A 130 -5.72 -5.15 -1.56
C ARG A 130 -5.37 -3.98 -0.65
N ASP A 131 -4.94 -2.85 -1.21
CA ASP A 131 -4.61 -1.64 -0.42
C ASP A 131 -5.83 -1.15 0.35
N VAL A 132 -6.99 -1.04 -0.32
CA VAL A 132 -8.25 -0.61 0.29
C VAL A 132 -8.71 -1.58 1.38
N SER A 133 -8.68 -2.90 1.12
CA SER A 133 -9.08 -3.94 2.08
C SER A 133 -8.17 -3.96 3.31
N ASN A 134 -6.84 -3.89 3.11
CA ASN A 134 -5.86 -3.83 4.19
C ASN A 134 -6.05 -2.59 5.07
N ARG A 135 -6.43 -1.45 4.49
CA ARG A 135 -6.76 -0.24 5.23
C ARG A 135 -7.94 -0.45 6.16
N VAL A 136 -9.04 -1.03 5.66
CA VAL A 136 -10.22 -1.32 6.47
C VAL A 136 -9.88 -2.31 7.60
N VAL A 137 -9.11 -3.37 7.31
CA VAL A 137 -8.63 -4.33 8.32
C VAL A 137 -7.79 -3.63 9.39
N SER A 138 -6.86 -2.75 9.01
CA SER A 138 -6.03 -2.00 9.96
C SER A 138 -6.87 -1.12 10.89
N ILE A 139 -7.91 -0.49 10.37
CA ILE A 139 -8.85 0.32 11.17
C ILE A 139 -9.62 -0.56 12.14
N LEU A 140 -10.15 -1.71 11.68
CA LEU A 140 -10.85 -2.68 12.51
C LEU A 140 -10.00 -3.20 13.67
N GLN A 141 -8.69 -3.39 13.42
CA GLN A 141 -7.72 -3.82 14.43
C GLN A 141 -7.25 -2.69 15.38
N GLY A 142 -7.65 -1.45 15.11
CA GLY A 142 -7.18 -0.30 15.89
C GLY A 142 -5.73 0.11 15.59
N ASN A 143 -5.15 -0.42 14.52
CA ASN A 143 -3.80 -0.10 14.06
C ASN A 143 -3.87 1.18 13.19
N GLY A 144 -3.82 2.34 13.80
CA GLY A 144 -3.71 3.61 13.07
C GLY A 144 -2.33 3.75 12.44
N GLY A 145 -2.25 3.57 11.11
CA GLY A 145 -1.17 3.95 10.20
C GLY A 145 0.26 3.83 10.74
N ASN A 146 0.93 2.74 10.43
CA ASN A 146 2.38 2.64 10.60
C ASN A 146 3.07 3.34 9.40
N GLY A 147 3.33 4.64 9.55
CA GLY A 147 4.28 5.34 8.69
C GLY A 147 5.71 4.87 8.99
N LEU A 148 6.63 5.16 8.05
CA LEU A 148 8.06 4.98 8.29
C LEU A 148 8.50 5.86 9.47
N ASN A 149 8.78 5.25 10.61
CA ASN A 149 9.35 5.92 11.78
C ASN A 149 10.88 5.84 11.72
N ALA A 150 11.49 6.59 10.81
CA ALA A 150 12.94 6.76 10.80
C ALA A 150 13.30 8.07 11.52
N ASP A 151 14.25 8.00 12.45
CA ASP A 151 14.76 9.18 13.15
C ASP A 151 15.66 10.02 12.25
N GLU A 152 16.32 9.40 11.28
CA GLU A 152 17.22 10.00 10.31
C GLU A 152 16.80 9.65 8.86
N PRO A 153 17.24 10.42 7.84
CA PRO A 153 16.98 10.10 6.45
C PRO A 153 17.60 8.76 6.03
N VAL A 154 16.82 7.93 5.35
CA VAL A 154 17.19 6.56 4.97
C VAL A 154 16.99 6.28 3.49
N ILE A 155 17.70 5.25 2.99
CA ILE A 155 17.37 4.58 1.74
C ILE A 155 16.29 3.54 2.06
N LEU A 156 15.08 3.75 1.53
CA LEU A 156 13.94 2.90 1.80
C LEU A 156 13.93 1.69 0.86
N LEU A 157 14.02 0.50 1.43
CA LEU A 157 13.87 -0.76 0.72
C LEU A 157 12.49 -1.34 1.01
N ALA A 158 11.79 -1.82 -0.02
CA ALA A 158 10.47 -2.44 0.13
C ALA A 158 10.26 -3.54 -0.91
N ASP A 159 9.34 -4.45 -0.67
CA ASP A 159 8.90 -5.37 -1.72
C ASP A 159 8.16 -4.60 -2.82
N ASP A 160 7.20 -3.81 -2.43
CA ASP A 160 6.47 -2.82 -3.23
C ASP A 160 5.78 -1.84 -2.27
N LEU A 161 5.45 -0.64 -2.75
CA LEU A 161 4.76 0.39 -1.96
C LEU A 161 3.42 0.73 -2.62
N ALA A 162 2.35 0.60 -1.84
CA ALA A 162 1.03 1.02 -2.26
C ALA A 162 0.92 2.56 -2.35
N PRO A 163 -0.02 3.09 -3.13
CA PRO A 163 -0.27 4.54 -3.22
C PRO A 163 -0.45 5.19 -1.86
N SER A 164 -1.21 4.56 -1.00
CA SER A 164 -1.51 5.05 0.34
C SER A 164 -0.30 5.08 1.26
N GLU A 165 0.64 4.16 1.08
CA GLU A 165 1.90 4.11 1.83
C GLU A 165 2.83 5.23 1.37
N THR A 166 2.98 5.41 0.05
CA THR A 166 3.89 6.42 -0.52
C THR A 166 3.52 7.85 -0.13
N VAL A 167 2.23 8.19 -0.09
CA VAL A 167 1.75 9.53 0.28
C VAL A 167 1.90 9.80 1.79
N GLN A 168 1.92 8.75 2.62
CA GLN A 168 2.11 8.88 4.06
C GLN A 168 3.57 9.02 4.48
N LEU A 169 4.51 8.72 3.61
CA LEU A 169 5.94 8.86 3.92
C LEU A 169 6.31 10.33 4.20
N ASP A 170 7.17 10.52 5.17
CA ASP A 170 7.85 11.81 5.37
C ASP A 170 8.97 11.93 4.35
N LYS A 171 8.75 12.76 3.34
CA LYS A 171 9.68 12.98 2.23
C LYS A 171 11.06 13.46 2.68
N SER A 172 11.14 14.17 3.80
CA SER A 172 12.41 14.62 4.37
C SER A 172 13.26 13.47 4.93
N LYS A 173 12.64 12.31 5.13
CA LYS A 173 13.25 11.10 5.70
C LYS A 173 13.60 10.03 4.65
N VAL A 174 13.37 10.31 3.36
CA VAL A 174 13.65 9.33 2.28
C VAL A 174 14.71 9.88 1.34
N LEU A 175 15.87 9.22 1.28
CA LEU A 175 16.98 9.55 0.39
C LEU A 175 16.84 8.87 -0.98
N SER A 176 16.25 7.69 -1.02
CA SER A 176 16.08 6.87 -2.21
C SER A 176 15.04 5.79 -1.97
N PHE A 177 14.39 5.32 -3.05
CA PHE A 177 13.56 4.12 -3.04
C PHE A 177 14.23 2.97 -3.78
N VAL A 178 14.18 1.79 -3.20
CA VAL A 178 14.62 0.53 -3.82
C VAL A 178 13.55 -0.53 -3.60
N THR A 179 12.96 -1.06 -4.68
CA THR A 179 11.91 -2.07 -4.55
C THR A 179 12.27 -3.37 -5.26
N ARG A 180 11.81 -4.51 -4.71
CA ARG A 180 11.92 -5.82 -5.36
C ARG A 180 10.99 -5.92 -6.56
N HIS A 181 9.80 -5.38 -6.43
CA HIS A 181 8.75 -5.40 -7.45
C HIS A 181 8.40 -3.98 -7.90
N GLY A 182 7.54 -3.87 -8.89
CA GLY A 182 7.06 -2.61 -9.41
C GLY A 182 7.43 -2.38 -10.88
N SER A 183 6.86 -1.33 -11.43
CA SER A 183 7.11 -0.89 -12.81
C SER A 183 7.67 0.53 -12.84
N THR A 184 8.17 0.95 -13.99
CA THR A 184 8.60 2.35 -14.20
C THR A 184 7.46 3.36 -14.11
N ASN A 185 6.22 2.89 -14.11
CA ASN A 185 5.00 3.70 -13.97
C ASN A 185 4.30 3.47 -12.63
N SER A 186 4.92 2.73 -11.69
CA SER A 186 4.36 2.52 -10.35
C SER A 186 4.27 3.84 -9.57
N HIS A 187 3.42 3.87 -8.56
CA HIS A 187 3.28 5.03 -7.68
C HIS A 187 4.59 5.42 -7.00
N THR A 188 5.41 4.43 -6.60
CA THR A 188 6.76 4.65 -6.06
C THR A 188 7.66 5.35 -7.08
N ALA A 189 7.59 4.94 -8.36
CA ALA A 189 8.36 5.55 -9.44
C ALA A 189 7.94 7.00 -9.70
N ILE A 190 6.63 7.26 -9.68
CA ILE A 190 6.07 8.61 -9.84
C ILE A 190 6.53 9.51 -8.68
N LEU A 191 6.43 9.00 -7.45
CA LEU A 191 6.85 9.73 -6.26
C LEU A 191 8.34 10.06 -6.30
N ALA A 192 9.20 9.11 -6.65
CA ALA A 192 10.65 9.32 -6.76
C ALA A 192 10.99 10.44 -7.75
N ARG A 193 10.34 10.46 -8.92
CA ARG A 193 10.48 11.54 -9.92
C ARG A 193 10.02 12.89 -9.37
N THR A 194 8.89 12.92 -8.68
CA THR A 194 8.36 14.15 -8.08
C THR A 194 9.26 14.69 -6.99
N MET A 195 9.88 13.80 -6.21
CA MET A 195 10.82 14.17 -5.15
C MET A 195 12.24 14.45 -5.67
N ASN A 196 12.54 14.14 -6.93
CA ASN A 196 13.88 14.20 -7.52
C ASN A 196 14.92 13.39 -6.73
N ILE A 197 14.54 12.18 -6.30
CA ILE A 197 15.43 11.26 -5.58
C ILE A 197 15.67 9.99 -6.39
N PRO A 198 16.88 9.38 -6.29
CA PRO A 198 17.19 8.14 -6.98
C PRO A 198 16.19 7.03 -6.64
N ALA A 199 15.84 6.21 -7.62
CA ALA A 199 14.99 5.05 -7.37
C ALA A 199 15.34 3.88 -8.29
N LEU A 200 15.36 2.68 -7.72
CA LEU A 200 15.58 1.42 -8.40
C LEU A 200 14.40 0.47 -8.17
N ILE A 201 14.08 -0.31 -9.19
CA ILE A 201 13.10 -1.40 -9.11
C ILE A 201 13.72 -2.71 -9.57
N GLY A 202 13.14 -3.83 -9.17
CA GLY A 202 13.63 -5.16 -9.53
C GLY A 202 14.95 -5.52 -8.83
N VAL A 203 15.18 -5.00 -7.62
CA VAL A 203 16.40 -5.25 -6.84
C VAL A 203 16.15 -6.35 -5.82
N ASP A 204 16.79 -7.49 -5.99
CA ASP A 204 16.71 -8.61 -5.04
C ASP A 204 17.71 -8.43 -3.89
N PHE A 205 17.37 -7.60 -2.90
CA PHE A 205 18.19 -7.35 -1.73
C PHE A 205 17.92 -8.38 -0.62
N PRO A 206 18.96 -8.83 0.11
CA PRO A 206 18.78 -9.73 1.23
C PRO A 206 18.29 -9.00 2.49
N GLU A 207 17.63 -9.73 3.40
CA GLU A 207 17.07 -9.16 4.64
C GLU A 207 18.12 -8.62 5.62
N ASP A 208 19.34 -9.17 5.57
CA ASP A 208 20.43 -8.82 6.48
C ASP A 208 21.06 -7.46 6.17
N VAL A 209 20.61 -6.74 5.15
CA VAL A 209 21.08 -5.38 4.82
C VAL A 209 20.42 -4.30 5.67
N ASP A 210 19.34 -4.62 6.36
CA ASP A 210 18.61 -3.67 7.21
C ASP A 210 19.53 -2.99 8.23
N GLY A 211 19.48 -1.67 8.32
CA GLY A 211 20.32 -0.86 9.20
C GLY A 211 21.78 -0.66 8.72
N LYS A 212 22.23 -1.31 7.65
CA LYS A 212 23.59 -1.11 7.10
C LYS A 212 23.67 0.17 6.26
N MET A 213 24.87 0.66 6.05
CA MET A 213 25.11 1.75 5.09
C MET A 213 25.11 1.20 3.67
N GLY A 214 24.44 1.92 2.77
CA GLY A 214 24.35 1.59 1.36
C GLY A 214 24.53 2.80 0.45
N ILE A 215 24.78 2.51 -0.81
CA ILE A 215 24.84 3.48 -1.90
C ILE A 215 23.86 3.01 -2.96
N VAL A 216 23.00 3.93 -3.42
CA VAL A 216 22.14 3.72 -4.59
C VAL A 216 22.67 4.60 -5.70
N ASP A 217 23.03 3.98 -6.81
CA ASP A 217 23.48 4.63 -8.03
C ASP A 217 22.39 4.46 -9.13
N GLY A 218 21.54 5.45 -9.24
CA GLY A 218 20.46 5.49 -10.24
C GLY A 218 20.96 5.75 -11.66
N TYR A 219 22.22 6.08 -11.89
CA TYR A 219 22.81 6.19 -13.24
C TYR A 219 23.19 4.80 -13.76
N GLU A 220 23.81 3.98 -12.92
CA GLU A 220 24.26 2.64 -13.26
C GLU A 220 23.22 1.55 -12.95
N GLY A 221 22.16 1.89 -12.21
CA GLY A 221 21.11 0.95 -11.81
C GLY A 221 21.54 -0.05 -10.74
N ARG A 222 22.35 0.36 -9.79
CA ARG A 222 22.93 -0.52 -8.76
C ARG A 222 22.94 0.12 -7.37
#